data_5ecc37e09ac8cfd8fcdfd425d6361c8b
#
_entry.id   5ecc37e09ac8cfd8fcdfd425d6361c8b
#
_cell.length_a   1.000
_cell.length_b   1.000
_cell.length_c   1.000
_cell.angle_alpha   90.00
_cell.angle_beta   90.00
_cell.angle_gamma   90.00
#
_symmetry.space_group_name_H-M   'P 1'
#
loop_
_entity.id
_entity.type
_entity.pdbx_description
1 polymer ?
#
loop_
_entity_poly.entity_id
_entity_poly.type
_entity_poly.pdbx_seq_one_letter_code
_entity_poly.pdbx_strand_id
1 'polypeptide(L)'
;MKRSLIVVAGIIIFVLITSSGGIISRNSSKALTLAPCYHAQVSTDNALLEITKYDGIGVSGNLIQQHFQKDSSFGTFKGRFLNNQLTVTYSFYSEGQLTDREVIFNKNGKTLDSEGYRYVEAKDCKAITYPQGLGLIPVSVKLPLHLFPKLRTLPYERSEADAISPVPISEYSISYKTSKGVYDGLVSYFLWSVEDWDSIYNPNEAPSYGYEMWRDESTVLTVGGPQDCIYEDEVDCKSVTEISQLIMMSDSYTKSN
;
A
#
# COMPACT_ATOMS: atom_id res chain seq x y z
N MET A 1 -53.60 -59.83 67.06
CA MET A 1 -53.05 -59.29 65.84
C MET A 1 -51.92 -58.26 66.18
N LYS A 2 -50.68 -58.63 66.15
CA LYS A 2 -49.52 -57.78 66.41
C LYS A 2 -48.73 -57.63 65.11
N ARG A 3 -48.67 -56.44 64.56
CA ARG A 3 -47.84 -56.13 63.38
C ARG A 3 -46.44 -55.72 63.87
N SER A 4 -45.43 -56.50 63.51
CA SER A 4 -43.99 -56.18 63.73
C SER A 4 -43.55 -55.19 62.68
N LEU A 5 -43.02 -54.07 63.15
CA LEU A 5 -42.38 -53.07 62.31
C LEU A 5 -40.87 -53.42 62.23
N ILE A 6 -40.41 -53.74 61.03
CA ILE A 6 -39.02 -53.98 60.80
C ILE A 6 -38.38 -52.63 60.35
N VAL A 7 -37.49 -52.06 61.14
CA VAL A 7 -36.74 -50.87 60.85
C VAL A 7 -35.41 -51.36 60.12
N VAL A 8 -35.32 -51.05 58.84
CA VAL A 8 -34.10 -51.28 58.10
C VAL A 8 -33.25 -50.00 58.21
N ALA A 9 -32.19 -50.14 58.99
CA ALA A 9 -31.17 -49.10 59.08
C ALA A 9 -30.30 -49.11 57.82
N GLY A 10 -30.49 -48.16 56.93
CA GLY A 10 -29.63 -47.94 55.77
C GLY A 10 -28.38 -47.21 56.18
N ILE A 11 -27.25 -47.87 56.08
CA ILE A 11 -25.91 -47.29 56.25
C ILE A 11 -25.61 -46.52 54.93
N ILE A 12 -25.62 -45.19 54.98
CA ILE A 12 -25.16 -44.36 53.87
C ILE A 12 -23.63 -44.20 54.01
N ILE A 13 -22.89 -44.91 53.18
CA ILE A 13 -21.45 -44.70 53.03
C ILE A 13 -21.24 -43.50 52.14
N PHE A 14 -20.84 -42.37 52.76
CA PHE A 14 -20.35 -41.21 52.00
C PHE A 14 -18.95 -41.50 51.55
N VAL A 15 -18.80 -41.87 50.26
CA VAL A 15 -17.49 -41.89 49.60
C VAL A 15 -17.12 -40.46 49.23
N LEU A 16 -16.26 -39.83 50.01
CA LEU A 16 -15.61 -38.56 49.68
C LEU A 16 -14.60 -38.83 48.56
N ILE A 17 -15.03 -38.65 47.31
CA ILE A 17 -14.14 -38.57 46.18
C ILE A 17 -13.49 -37.18 46.21
N THR A 18 -12.29 -37.08 46.81
CA THR A 18 -11.42 -35.93 46.67
C THR A 18 -10.91 -35.94 45.22
N SER A 19 -11.70 -35.34 44.31
CA SER A 19 -11.19 -35.01 42.97
C SER A 19 -10.11 -33.93 43.15
N SER A 20 -8.87 -34.34 43.18
CA SER A 20 -7.73 -33.45 42.93
C SER A 20 -7.90 -32.91 41.48
N GLY A 21 -8.69 -31.88 41.37
CA GLY A 21 -8.81 -31.11 40.14
C GLY A 21 -7.48 -30.47 39.80
N GLY A 22 -6.66 -31.21 39.07
CA GLY A 22 -5.51 -30.61 38.40
C GLY A 22 -6.05 -29.46 37.58
N ILE A 23 -5.72 -28.23 38.01
CA ILE A 23 -5.93 -27.03 37.20
C ILE A 23 -5.07 -27.23 35.95
N ILE A 24 -5.66 -27.82 34.90
CA ILE A 24 -5.10 -27.75 33.55
C ILE A 24 -5.13 -26.28 33.21
N SER A 25 -4.04 -25.59 33.51
CA SER A 25 -3.78 -24.27 32.98
C SER A 25 -3.83 -24.42 31.44
N ARG A 26 -5.00 -24.21 30.88
CA ARG A 26 -5.15 -23.97 29.46
C ARG A 26 -4.35 -22.71 29.20
N ASN A 27 -3.08 -22.87 28.88
CA ASN A 27 -2.35 -21.85 28.16
C ASN A 27 -3.17 -21.60 26.91
N SER A 28 -4.08 -20.60 27.01
CA SER A 28 -4.77 -20.04 25.88
C SER A 28 -3.66 -19.48 24.99
N SER A 29 -3.13 -20.33 24.11
CA SER A 29 -2.28 -19.86 23.02
C SER A 29 -3.11 -18.84 22.31
N LYS A 30 -2.80 -17.57 22.55
CA LYS A 30 -3.45 -16.44 21.88
C LYS A 30 -3.39 -16.74 20.39
N ALA A 31 -4.52 -17.08 19.79
CA ALA A 31 -4.58 -17.42 18.38
C ALA A 31 -3.84 -16.29 17.63
N LEU A 32 -2.76 -16.64 16.93
CA LEU A 32 -2.03 -15.67 16.14
C LEU A 32 -3.00 -15.14 15.07
N THR A 33 -3.36 -13.89 15.18
CA THR A 33 -4.18 -13.19 14.20
C THR A 33 -3.29 -12.49 13.20
N LEU A 34 -3.77 -12.35 11.98
CA LEU A 34 -3.10 -11.52 10.98
C LEU A 34 -3.45 -10.05 11.23
N ALA A 35 -2.46 -9.17 11.12
CA ALA A 35 -2.68 -7.74 11.08
C ALA A 35 -3.23 -7.32 9.70
N PRO A 36 -3.93 -6.21 9.60
CA PRO A 36 -4.47 -5.74 8.33
C PRO A 36 -3.39 -5.26 7.37
N CYS A 37 -2.21 -4.93 7.86
CA CYS A 37 -1.13 -4.36 7.06
C CYS A 37 0.25 -4.87 7.48
N TYR A 38 1.07 -5.19 6.48
CA TYR A 38 2.48 -5.53 6.65
C TYR A 38 3.31 -4.82 5.58
N HIS A 39 4.47 -4.32 5.96
CA HIS A 39 5.41 -3.66 5.07
C HIS A 39 6.79 -4.31 5.19
N ALA A 40 7.46 -4.49 4.07
CA ALA A 40 8.85 -4.93 3.99
C ALA A 40 9.67 -3.96 3.16
N GLN A 41 10.91 -3.76 3.59
CA GLN A 41 11.91 -3.02 2.82
C GLN A 41 13.21 -3.84 2.79
N VAL A 42 13.73 -4.06 1.59
CA VAL A 42 15.02 -4.75 1.38
C VAL A 42 15.85 -3.88 0.44
N SER A 43 16.89 -3.22 0.98
CA SER A 43 17.65 -2.21 0.25
C SER A 43 16.71 -1.10 -0.27
N THR A 44 16.59 -0.96 -1.58
CA THR A 44 15.71 -0.01 -2.26
C THR A 44 14.35 -0.59 -2.64
N ASP A 45 14.17 -1.91 -2.53
CA ASP A 45 12.91 -2.56 -2.83
C ASP A 45 11.92 -2.44 -1.66
N ASN A 46 10.65 -2.21 -1.96
CA ASN A 46 9.58 -2.13 -0.98
C ASN A 46 8.47 -3.11 -1.32
N ALA A 47 7.84 -3.66 -0.30
CA ALA A 47 6.68 -4.52 -0.49
C ALA A 47 5.61 -4.22 0.56
N LEU A 48 4.36 -4.24 0.14
CA LEU A 48 3.19 -4.01 0.98
C LEU A 48 2.23 -5.18 0.83
N LEU A 49 1.87 -5.79 1.95
CA LEU A 49 0.82 -6.80 2.04
C LEU A 49 -0.35 -6.20 2.84
N GLU A 50 -1.47 -5.97 2.17
CA GLU A 50 -2.71 -5.49 2.76
C GLU A 50 -3.72 -6.62 2.83
N ILE A 51 -4.22 -6.94 4.03
CA ILE A 51 -5.26 -7.94 4.24
C ILE A 51 -6.61 -7.24 4.28
N THR A 52 -7.41 -7.42 3.23
CA THR A 52 -8.73 -6.80 3.11
C THR A 52 -9.85 -7.65 3.70
N LYS A 53 -9.62 -8.97 3.81
CA LYS A 53 -10.56 -9.91 4.43
C LYS A 53 -9.82 -11.03 5.12
N TYR A 54 -10.26 -11.34 6.35
CA TYR A 54 -9.81 -12.50 7.13
C TYR A 54 -10.95 -13.05 7.97
N ASP A 55 -11.29 -14.33 7.79
CA ASP A 55 -12.40 -14.99 8.50
C ASP A 55 -11.93 -16.05 9.52
N GLY A 56 -10.63 -16.03 9.85
CA GLY A 56 -9.99 -16.98 10.76
C GLY A 56 -9.22 -18.10 10.02
N ILE A 57 -9.53 -18.37 8.76
CA ILE A 57 -8.82 -19.33 7.91
C ILE A 57 -8.59 -18.72 6.53
N GLY A 58 -9.67 -18.27 5.86
CA GLY A 58 -9.60 -17.65 4.55
C GLY A 58 -9.04 -16.24 4.62
N VAL A 59 -8.14 -15.92 3.71
CA VAL A 59 -7.49 -14.61 3.63
C VAL A 59 -7.56 -14.10 2.20
N SER A 60 -7.84 -12.83 2.03
CA SER A 60 -7.66 -12.14 0.75
C SER A 60 -7.17 -10.72 0.96
N GLY A 61 -6.53 -10.16 -0.06
CA GLY A 61 -5.97 -8.83 0.03
C GLY A 61 -5.18 -8.43 -1.22
N ASN A 62 -4.33 -7.43 -1.03
CA ASN A 62 -3.46 -6.88 -2.05
C ASN A 62 -1.99 -7.12 -1.69
N LEU A 63 -1.17 -7.47 -2.68
CA LEU A 63 0.27 -7.57 -2.55
C LEU A 63 0.91 -6.66 -3.61
N ILE A 64 1.76 -5.79 -3.15
CA ILE A 64 2.53 -4.87 -3.98
C ILE A 64 4.00 -5.14 -3.71
N GLN A 65 4.78 -5.36 -4.76
CA GLN A 65 6.23 -5.49 -4.69
C GLN A 65 6.83 -4.47 -5.67
N GLN A 66 7.37 -3.41 -5.10
CA GLN A 66 8.01 -2.34 -5.85
C GLN A 66 9.51 -2.59 -5.85
N HIS A 67 10.06 -2.91 -7.00
CA HIS A 67 11.49 -3.14 -7.19
C HIS A 67 12.18 -1.92 -7.77
N PHE A 68 13.38 -1.64 -7.27
CA PHE A 68 14.23 -0.62 -7.86
C PHE A 68 14.89 -1.18 -9.14
N GLN A 69 14.72 -0.47 -10.26
CA GLN A 69 15.28 -0.86 -11.57
C GLN A 69 14.85 -2.23 -12.12
N LYS A 70 13.72 -2.77 -11.63
CA LYS A 70 13.10 -4.01 -12.13
C LYS A 70 11.59 -3.82 -12.23
N ASP A 71 10.94 -4.72 -12.94
CA ASP A 71 9.49 -4.72 -13.04
C ASP A 71 8.86 -4.91 -11.67
N SER A 72 8.00 -3.98 -11.31
CA SER A 72 7.21 -4.04 -10.10
C SER A 72 5.98 -4.90 -10.34
N SER A 73 5.56 -5.64 -9.33
CA SER A 73 4.34 -6.42 -9.39
C SER A 73 3.32 -5.94 -8.37
N PHE A 74 2.07 -5.87 -8.80
CA PHE A 74 0.96 -5.54 -7.94
C PHE A 74 -0.28 -6.29 -8.38
N GLY A 75 -0.98 -6.83 -7.40
CA GLY A 75 -2.15 -7.64 -7.67
C GLY A 75 -2.89 -8.02 -6.39
N THR A 76 -3.88 -8.89 -6.58
CA THR A 76 -4.67 -9.43 -5.49
C THR A 76 -4.18 -10.81 -5.09
N PHE A 77 -4.45 -11.19 -3.86
CA PHE A 77 -4.22 -12.57 -3.44
C PHE A 77 -5.44 -13.15 -2.75
N LYS A 78 -5.53 -14.49 -2.79
CA LYS A 78 -6.48 -15.29 -2.02
C LYS A 78 -5.77 -16.53 -1.49
N GLY A 79 -6.10 -16.94 -0.26
CA GLY A 79 -5.44 -18.11 0.33
C GLY A 79 -5.95 -18.46 1.69
N ARG A 80 -5.10 -19.12 2.48
CA ARG A 80 -5.44 -19.63 3.82
C ARG A 80 -4.31 -19.35 4.80
N PHE A 81 -4.69 -19.04 6.03
CA PHE A 81 -3.76 -18.92 7.16
C PHE A 81 -3.99 -20.08 8.13
N LEU A 82 -3.04 -21.00 8.20
CA LEU A 82 -3.08 -22.18 9.06
C LEU A 82 -1.69 -22.45 9.65
N ASN A 83 -1.62 -22.84 10.91
CA ASN A 83 -0.36 -23.26 11.55
C ASN A 83 0.77 -22.23 11.39
N ASN A 84 0.47 -20.94 11.56
CA ASN A 84 1.41 -19.83 11.38
C ASN A 84 1.96 -19.69 9.95
N GLN A 85 1.28 -20.27 8.97
CA GLN A 85 1.65 -20.15 7.57
C GLN A 85 0.46 -19.58 6.79
N LEU A 86 0.73 -18.50 6.04
CA LEU A 86 -0.20 -17.91 5.08
C LEU A 86 0.24 -18.37 3.70
N THR A 87 -0.55 -19.26 3.09
CA THR A 87 -0.36 -19.74 1.71
C THR A 87 -1.40 -19.10 0.82
N VAL A 88 -0.96 -18.37 -0.21
CA VAL A 88 -1.83 -17.61 -1.09
C VAL A 88 -1.52 -17.86 -2.56
N THR A 89 -2.53 -17.78 -3.40
CA THR A 89 -2.38 -17.57 -4.84
C THR A 89 -2.38 -16.06 -5.08
N TYR A 90 -1.28 -15.54 -5.57
CA TYR A 90 -1.08 -14.14 -5.92
C TYR A 90 -1.28 -13.96 -7.42
N SER A 91 -2.29 -13.19 -7.79
CA SER A 91 -2.64 -12.85 -9.18
C SER A 91 -2.21 -11.42 -9.48
N PHE A 92 -1.28 -11.24 -10.39
CA PHE A 92 -0.69 -9.94 -10.72
C PHE A 92 -0.47 -9.79 -12.23
N TYR A 93 -0.36 -8.56 -12.68
CA TYR A 93 0.02 -8.26 -14.05
C TYR A 93 1.54 -8.13 -14.14
N SER A 94 2.12 -8.83 -15.12
CA SER A 94 3.52 -8.70 -15.53
C SER A 94 3.54 -8.62 -17.04
N GLU A 95 4.21 -7.62 -17.60
CA GLU A 95 4.31 -7.40 -19.05
C GLU A 95 2.95 -7.39 -19.78
N GLY A 96 1.91 -6.91 -19.11
CA GLY A 96 0.55 -6.88 -19.66
C GLY A 96 -0.21 -8.19 -19.59
N GLN A 97 0.37 -9.26 -19.05
CA GLN A 97 -0.26 -10.57 -18.86
C GLN A 97 -0.61 -10.82 -17.41
N LEU A 98 -1.79 -11.38 -17.15
CA LEU A 98 -2.19 -11.85 -15.83
C LEU A 98 -1.44 -13.13 -15.51
N THR A 99 -0.73 -13.14 -14.40
CA THR A 99 0.07 -14.27 -13.92
C THR A 99 -0.36 -14.65 -12.51
N ASP A 100 -0.50 -15.95 -12.26
CA ASP A 100 -0.77 -16.49 -10.94
C ASP A 100 0.48 -17.17 -10.39
N ARG A 101 0.77 -16.92 -9.10
CA ARG A 101 1.89 -17.52 -8.40
C ARG A 101 1.48 -17.90 -6.98
N GLU A 102 1.91 -19.06 -6.51
CA GLU A 102 1.80 -19.40 -5.10
C GLU A 102 2.90 -18.68 -4.31
N VAL A 103 2.49 -18.04 -3.21
CA VAL A 103 3.40 -17.38 -2.26
C VAL A 103 3.10 -17.88 -0.86
N ILE A 104 4.18 -18.23 -0.14
CA ILE A 104 4.10 -18.74 1.24
C ILE A 104 4.76 -17.75 2.16
N PHE A 105 4.01 -17.30 3.17
CA PHE A 105 4.51 -16.45 4.25
C PHE A 105 4.51 -17.23 5.56
N ASN A 106 5.63 -17.22 6.25
CA ASN A 106 5.76 -17.84 7.57
C ASN A 106 5.62 -16.76 8.65
N LYS A 107 4.58 -16.88 9.50
CA LYS A 107 4.32 -15.91 10.57
C LYS A 107 5.21 -16.18 11.77
N ASN A 108 5.95 -15.15 12.18
CA ASN A 108 6.79 -15.15 13.36
C ASN A 108 6.51 -13.91 14.21
N GLY A 109 5.67 -14.07 15.24
CA GLY A 109 5.23 -12.94 16.06
C GLY A 109 4.51 -11.85 15.22
N LYS A 110 5.15 -10.70 15.09
CA LYS A 110 4.63 -9.55 14.31
C LYS A 110 5.15 -9.49 12.88
N THR A 111 5.82 -10.55 12.41
CA THR A 111 6.37 -10.58 11.05
C THR A 111 5.78 -11.71 10.22
N LEU A 112 5.85 -11.52 8.90
CA LEU A 112 5.63 -12.53 7.87
C LEU A 112 6.89 -12.60 7.02
N ASP A 113 7.53 -13.77 6.96
CA ASP A 113 8.77 -13.98 6.19
C ASP A 113 8.44 -14.73 4.90
N SER A 114 8.82 -14.22 3.73
CA SER A 114 8.60 -14.83 2.41
C SER A 114 9.59 -14.31 1.38
N GLU A 115 10.14 -15.20 0.55
CA GLU A 115 10.94 -14.86 -0.65
C GLU A 115 12.07 -13.83 -0.40
N GLY A 116 12.71 -13.90 0.77
CA GLY A 116 13.77 -12.96 1.16
C GLY A 116 13.29 -11.64 1.76
N TYR A 117 11.98 -11.39 1.78
CA TYR A 117 11.37 -10.26 2.46
C TYR A 117 10.93 -10.61 3.87
N ARG A 118 11.16 -9.68 4.80
CA ARG A 118 10.56 -9.69 6.13
C ARG A 118 9.53 -8.59 6.23
N TYR A 119 8.28 -8.97 6.16
CA TYR A 119 7.13 -8.08 6.28
C TYR A 119 6.82 -7.84 7.76
N VAL A 120 6.92 -6.61 8.22
CA VAL A 120 6.63 -6.20 9.60
C VAL A 120 5.22 -5.60 9.67
N GLU A 121 4.48 -5.91 10.73
CA GLU A 121 3.16 -5.28 10.97
C GLU A 121 3.27 -3.76 10.94
N ALA A 122 2.45 -3.12 10.11
CA ALA A 122 2.29 -1.68 10.04
C ALA A 122 0.90 -1.29 10.59
N LYS A 123 0.82 -0.11 11.19
CA LYS A 123 -0.45 0.38 11.76
C LYS A 123 -1.42 0.81 10.66
N ASP A 124 -0.89 1.36 9.59
CA ASP A 124 -1.66 1.92 8.48
C ASP A 124 -0.93 1.68 7.16
N CYS A 125 -1.56 0.96 6.26
CA CYS A 125 -1.05 0.72 4.91
C CYS A 125 -0.93 2.01 4.09
N LYS A 126 -1.80 2.97 4.31
CA LYS A 126 -1.84 4.24 3.56
C LYS A 126 -0.68 5.16 3.90
N ALA A 127 -0.14 5.02 5.12
CA ALA A 127 1.03 5.79 5.55
C ALA A 127 2.36 5.31 4.93
N ILE A 128 2.34 4.16 4.24
CA ILE A 128 3.54 3.63 3.59
C ILE A 128 3.72 4.30 2.23
N THR A 129 4.82 5.03 2.07
CA THR A 129 5.15 5.74 0.83
C THR A 129 6.40 5.13 0.18
N TYR A 130 6.51 5.33 -1.12
CA TYR A 130 7.66 4.93 -1.93
C TYR A 130 8.16 6.13 -2.75
N PRO A 131 9.48 6.38 -2.83
CA PRO A 131 10.02 7.41 -3.70
C PRO A 131 9.92 6.97 -5.17
N GLN A 132 9.03 7.60 -5.91
CA GLN A 132 8.87 7.40 -7.35
C GLN A 132 9.78 8.36 -8.10
N GLY A 133 10.71 7.82 -8.89
CA GLY A 133 11.54 8.61 -9.80
C GLY A 133 10.72 9.21 -10.94
N LEU A 134 11.09 10.40 -11.37
CA LEU A 134 10.41 11.15 -12.41
C LEU A 134 11.19 11.09 -13.75
N GLY A 135 11.62 9.91 -14.15
CA GLY A 135 12.36 9.70 -15.40
C GLY A 135 13.73 10.39 -15.39
N LEU A 136 13.96 11.29 -16.35
CA LEU A 136 15.21 12.06 -16.45
C LEU A 136 15.26 13.27 -15.49
N ILE A 137 14.16 13.59 -14.82
CA ILE A 137 14.15 14.64 -13.79
C ILE A 137 14.88 14.12 -12.56
N PRO A 138 15.91 14.80 -12.05
CA PRO A 138 16.76 14.31 -10.96
C PRO A 138 16.09 14.46 -9.59
N VAL A 139 14.81 14.18 -9.52
CA VAL A 139 13.97 14.28 -8.33
C VAL A 139 13.06 13.07 -8.24
N SER A 140 12.83 12.60 -7.02
CA SER A 140 11.82 11.59 -6.73
C SER A 140 10.71 12.19 -5.87
N VAL A 141 9.47 11.78 -6.11
CA VAL A 141 8.31 12.14 -5.30
C VAL A 141 7.86 10.96 -4.46
N LYS A 142 7.55 11.17 -3.18
CA LYS A 142 7.01 10.13 -2.30
C LYS A 142 5.52 9.95 -2.58
N LEU A 143 5.14 8.78 -3.06
CA LEU A 143 3.75 8.41 -3.34
C LEU A 143 3.29 7.28 -2.42
N PRO A 144 1.99 7.23 -2.03
CA PRO A 144 1.45 6.14 -1.23
C PRO A 144 1.57 4.81 -1.97
N LEU A 145 2.22 3.83 -1.35
CA LEU A 145 2.49 2.53 -1.98
C LEU A 145 1.20 1.78 -2.36
N HIS A 146 0.13 1.91 -1.57
CA HIS A 146 -1.16 1.28 -1.83
C HIS A 146 -1.87 1.80 -3.10
N LEU A 147 -1.47 2.98 -3.61
CA LEU A 147 -2.02 3.56 -4.84
C LEU A 147 -1.27 3.15 -6.11
N PHE A 148 -0.07 2.57 -5.99
CA PHE A 148 0.73 2.18 -7.16
C PHE A 148 -0.03 1.32 -8.20
N PRO A 149 -0.94 0.39 -7.83
CA PRO A 149 -1.74 -0.34 -8.81
C PRO A 149 -2.61 0.54 -9.72
N LYS A 150 -2.87 1.76 -9.28
CA LYS A 150 -3.68 2.75 -10.02
C LYS A 150 -2.84 3.84 -10.67
N LEU A 151 -1.53 3.87 -10.45
CA LEU A 151 -0.66 4.90 -10.98
C LEU A 151 0.10 4.38 -12.21
N ARG A 152 0.26 5.25 -13.18
CA ARG A 152 1.14 5.04 -14.33
C ARG A 152 2.00 6.28 -14.51
N THR A 153 3.28 6.10 -14.63
CA THR A 153 4.24 7.17 -14.84
C THR A 153 4.80 7.06 -16.24
N LEU A 154 4.75 8.15 -16.99
CA LEU A 154 5.18 8.18 -18.40
C LEU A 154 5.92 9.49 -18.67
N PRO A 155 6.86 9.50 -19.62
CA PRO A 155 7.29 10.75 -20.25
C PRO A 155 6.05 11.48 -20.75
N TYR A 156 6.01 12.79 -20.56
CA TYR A 156 4.91 13.59 -21.08
C TYR A 156 5.03 13.65 -22.60
N GLU A 157 3.99 13.21 -23.31
CA GLU A 157 3.94 13.30 -24.76
C GLU A 157 3.20 14.59 -25.13
N ARG A 158 3.92 15.54 -25.70
CA ARG A 158 3.31 16.76 -26.25
C ARG A 158 2.58 16.49 -27.54
N SER A 159 1.44 17.12 -27.71
CA SER A 159 0.85 17.31 -29.02
C SER A 159 1.56 18.48 -29.75
N GLU A 160 1.57 18.45 -31.07
CA GLU A 160 2.09 19.57 -31.88
C GLU A 160 1.35 20.91 -31.57
N ALA A 161 0.14 20.84 -31.07
CA ALA A 161 -0.66 22.00 -30.66
C ALA A 161 -0.15 22.63 -29.33
N ASP A 162 0.61 21.90 -28.52
CA ASP A 162 1.12 22.35 -27.23
C ASP A 162 2.54 22.90 -27.33
N ALA A 163 2.96 23.40 -28.52
CA ALA A 163 4.26 23.99 -28.71
C ALA A 163 4.42 25.22 -27.81
N ILE A 164 5.15 25.06 -26.72
CA ILE A 164 5.53 26.14 -25.81
C ILE A 164 6.94 26.63 -26.13
N SER A 165 7.14 27.94 -25.93
CA SER A 165 8.47 28.55 -25.97
C SER A 165 8.62 29.42 -24.72
N PRO A 166 9.63 29.24 -23.91
CA PRO A 166 10.69 28.22 -24.02
C PRO A 166 10.20 26.78 -23.77
N VAL A 167 11.04 25.78 -24.13
CA VAL A 167 10.75 24.36 -23.98
C VAL A 167 11.41 23.83 -22.70
N PRO A 168 10.67 23.13 -21.80
CA PRO A 168 11.29 22.49 -20.64
C PRO A 168 12.38 21.48 -21.04
N ILE A 169 13.39 21.34 -20.20
CA ILE A 169 14.47 20.36 -20.36
C ILE A 169 13.93 18.92 -20.38
N SER A 170 12.97 18.66 -19.51
CA SER A 170 12.32 17.34 -19.37
C SER A 170 10.89 17.48 -18.87
N GLU A 171 10.06 16.56 -19.28
CA GLU A 171 8.65 16.49 -18.90
C GLU A 171 8.29 15.08 -18.49
N TYR A 172 7.43 14.97 -17.48
CA TYR A 172 7.00 13.69 -16.95
C TYR A 172 5.58 13.79 -16.42
N SER A 173 4.80 12.74 -16.57
CA SER A 173 3.43 12.73 -16.06
C SER A 173 3.15 11.52 -15.18
N ILE A 174 2.27 11.71 -14.21
CA ILE A 174 1.64 10.65 -13.44
C ILE A 174 0.17 10.63 -13.83
N SER A 175 -0.30 9.49 -14.30
CA SER A 175 -1.70 9.23 -14.62
C SER A 175 -2.33 8.33 -13.56
N TYR A 176 -3.61 8.53 -13.30
CA TYR A 176 -4.40 7.74 -12.36
C TYR A 176 -5.42 6.89 -13.11
N LYS A 177 -5.50 5.59 -12.75
CA LYS A 177 -6.50 4.68 -13.30
C LYS A 177 -7.81 4.83 -12.53
N THR A 178 -8.80 5.38 -13.19
CA THR A 178 -10.15 5.57 -12.63
C THR A 178 -10.87 4.24 -12.37
N SER A 179 -11.97 4.29 -11.65
CA SER A 179 -12.89 3.15 -11.45
C SER A 179 -13.43 2.59 -12.78
N LYS A 180 -13.50 3.42 -13.82
CA LYS A 180 -13.88 3.03 -15.20
C LYS A 180 -12.75 2.33 -15.96
N GLY A 181 -11.56 2.19 -15.37
CA GLY A 181 -10.39 1.50 -15.96
C GLY A 181 -9.60 2.36 -16.95
N VAL A 182 -9.92 3.63 -17.10
CA VAL A 182 -9.22 4.57 -17.98
C VAL A 182 -8.10 5.24 -17.19
N TYR A 183 -6.93 5.41 -17.81
CA TYR A 183 -5.86 6.23 -17.25
C TYR A 183 -6.07 7.68 -17.66
N ASP A 184 -6.07 8.56 -16.68
CA ASP A 184 -6.24 9.99 -16.86
C ASP A 184 -5.04 10.75 -16.31
N GLY A 185 -4.61 11.82 -16.95
CA GLY A 185 -3.50 12.64 -16.50
C GLY A 185 -3.83 13.27 -15.14
N LEU A 186 -3.00 12.97 -14.13
CA LEU A 186 -3.20 13.49 -12.79
C LEU A 186 -2.29 14.69 -12.53
N VAL A 187 -1.00 14.54 -12.85
CA VAL A 187 0.03 15.52 -12.54
C VAL A 187 1.06 15.54 -13.65
N SER A 188 1.48 16.73 -14.03
CA SER A 188 2.59 16.95 -14.95
C SER A 188 3.75 17.63 -14.23
N TYR A 189 4.94 17.15 -14.49
CA TYR A 189 6.20 17.68 -13.98
C TYR A 189 7.02 18.26 -15.13
N PHE A 190 7.54 19.46 -14.94
CA PHE A 190 8.36 20.12 -15.92
C PHE A 190 9.67 20.57 -15.27
N LEU A 191 10.78 20.16 -15.85
CA LEU A 191 12.11 20.63 -15.47
C LEU A 191 12.55 21.72 -16.45
N TRP A 192 12.86 22.89 -15.93
CA TRP A 192 13.27 24.07 -16.70
C TRP A 192 14.70 24.43 -16.38
N SER A 193 15.36 25.16 -17.31
CA SER A 193 16.48 26.00 -16.89
C SER A 193 15.95 27.16 -16.05
N VAL A 194 16.77 27.68 -15.14
CA VAL A 194 16.39 28.88 -14.35
C VAL A 194 16.07 30.05 -15.26
N GLU A 195 16.89 30.27 -16.33
CA GLU A 195 16.70 31.35 -17.28
C GLU A 195 15.35 31.24 -18.03
N ASP A 196 15.00 30.06 -18.52
CA ASP A 196 13.73 29.84 -19.24
C ASP A 196 12.54 30.04 -18.31
N TRP A 197 12.59 29.46 -17.09
CA TRP A 197 11.51 29.61 -16.13
C TRP A 197 11.30 31.06 -15.74
N ASP A 198 12.34 31.78 -15.39
CA ASP A 198 12.25 33.18 -14.98
C ASP A 198 11.76 34.09 -16.12
N SER A 199 11.92 33.68 -17.39
CA SER A 199 11.42 34.40 -18.54
C SER A 199 9.89 34.29 -18.74
N ILE A 200 9.29 33.19 -18.27
CA ILE A 200 7.84 32.92 -18.43
C ILE A 200 7.04 33.07 -17.13
N TYR A 201 7.73 33.06 -16.00
CA TYR A 201 7.06 33.15 -14.70
C TYR A 201 6.57 34.58 -14.42
N ASN A 202 5.25 34.72 -14.21
CA ASN A 202 4.63 35.96 -13.76
C ASN A 202 3.98 35.75 -12.39
N PRO A 203 4.50 36.34 -11.29
CA PRO A 203 3.95 36.14 -9.96
C PRO A 203 2.52 36.71 -9.78
N ASN A 204 2.03 37.50 -10.73
CA ASN A 204 0.69 38.08 -10.68
C ASN A 204 -0.36 37.29 -11.48
N GLU A 205 0.04 36.21 -12.13
CA GLU A 205 -0.82 35.36 -12.95
C GLU A 205 -0.79 33.91 -12.43
N ALA A 206 -1.88 33.18 -12.67
CA ALA A 206 -1.86 31.76 -12.41
C ALA A 206 -0.83 31.07 -13.33
N PRO A 207 0.11 30.28 -12.79
CA PRO A 207 1.18 29.70 -13.58
C PRO A 207 0.63 28.70 -14.60
N SER A 208 0.89 28.94 -15.89
CA SER A 208 0.43 28.05 -16.98
C SER A 208 1.06 26.65 -16.94
N TYR A 209 2.25 26.53 -16.30
CA TYR A 209 3.01 25.27 -16.23
C TYR A 209 3.18 24.76 -14.80
N GLY A 210 2.24 25.08 -13.92
CA GLY A 210 2.23 24.62 -12.54
C GLY A 210 3.04 25.51 -11.60
N TYR A 211 3.14 25.02 -10.36
CA TYR A 211 3.80 25.75 -9.28
C TYR A 211 5.24 25.28 -9.15
N GLU A 212 6.15 26.20 -8.82
CA GLU A 212 7.52 25.90 -8.49
C GLU A 212 7.59 25.09 -7.19
N MET A 213 8.09 23.85 -7.29
CA MET A 213 8.21 22.95 -6.14
C MET A 213 9.63 22.79 -5.66
N TRP A 214 10.60 23.04 -6.54
CA TRP A 214 12.00 22.88 -6.22
C TRP A 214 12.85 23.72 -7.19
N ARG A 215 13.96 24.29 -6.69
CA ARG A 215 14.91 25.08 -7.47
C ARG A 215 16.33 24.83 -6.96
N ASP A 216 17.28 24.74 -7.86
CA ASP A 216 18.71 24.90 -7.56
C ASP A 216 19.32 26.03 -8.42
N GLU A 217 20.64 26.09 -8.50
CA GLU A 217 21.33 27.16 -9.24
C GLU A 217 21.10 27.10 -10.77
N SER A 218 20.73 25.96 -11.31
CA SER A 218 20.63 25.72 -12.75
C SER A 218 19.25 25.33 -13.23
N THR A 219 18.43 24.75 -12.34
CA THR A 219 17.15 24.16 -12.74
C THR A 219 16.01 24.49 -11.80
N VAL A 220 14.79 24.47 -12.35
CA VAL A 220 13.53 24.64 -11.63
C VAL A 220 12.61 23.49 -11.97
N LEU A 221 12.06 22.84 -10.95
CA LEU A 221 10.99 21.85 -11.10
C LEU A 221 9.65 22.51 -10.82
N THR A 222 8.75 22.43 -11.79
CA THR A 222 7.38 22.83 -11.60
C THR A 222 6.42 21.65 -11.69
N VAL A 223 5.28 21.78 -11.03
CA VAL A 223 4.25 20.74 -10.95
C VAL A 223 2.89 21.34 -11.26
N GLY A 224 2.27 20.84 -12.32
CA GLY A 224 0.90 21.14 -12.70
C GLY A 224 0.00 19.94 -12.45
N GLY A 225 -1.21 20.18 -11.95
CA GLY A 225 -2.19 19.13 -11.72
C GLY A 225 -3.57 19.70 -11.44
N PRO A 226 -4.60 18.86 -11.39
CA PRO A 226 -5.93 19.33 -11.08
C PRO A 226 -5.98 19.91 -9.66
N GLN A 227 -6.48 21.13 -9.56
CA GLN A 227 -6.70 21.79 -8.28
C GLN A 227 -7.93 21.21 -7.56
N ASP A 228 -8.89 20.72 -8.35
CA ASP A 228 -10.11 20.11 -7.86
C ASP A 228 -10.31 18.72 -8.47
N CYS A 229 -11.13 17.91 -7.82
CA CYS A 229 -11.49 16.62 -8.39
C CYS A 229 -12.42 16.78 -9.59
N ILE A 230 -12.01 16.22 -10.73
CA ILE A 230 -12.77 16.22 -11.99
C ILE A 230 -13.60 14.94 -12.18
N TYR A 231 -13.53 13.99 -11.25
CA TYR A 231 -14.22 12.71 -11.37
C TYR A 231 -15.59 12.73 -10.67
N GLU A 232 -16.56 12.06 -11.27
CA GLU A 232 -17.90 11.88 -10.69
C GLU A 232 -17.91 10.83 -9.56
N ASP A 233 -16.94 9.91 -9.57
CA ASP A 233 -16.84 8.84 -8.58
C ASP A 233 -16.14 9.33 -7.31
N GLU A 234 -16.81 9.22 -6.17
CA GLU A 234 -16.31 9.68 -4.86
C GLU A 234 -15.00 8.97 -4.45
N VAL A 235 -14.84 7.69 -4.81
CA VAL A 235 -13.64 6.91 -4.48
C VAL A 235 -12.45 7.40 -5.29
N ASP A 236 -12.66 7.69 -6.58
CA ASP A 236 -11.64 8.26 -7.44
C ASP A 236 -11.27 9.67 -6.97
N CYS A 237 -12.24 10.50 -6.64
CA CYS A 237 -12.02 11.83 -6.07
C CYS A 237 -11.16 11.81 -4.81
N LYS A 238 -11.49 10.92 -3.89
CA LYS A 238 -10.73 10.79 -2.64
C LYS A 238 -9.27 10.38 -2.89
N SER A 239 -9.05 9.42 -3.79
CA SER A 239 -7.70 8.96 -4.14
C SER A 239 -6.89 10.08 -4.81
N VAL A 240 -7.50 10.80 -5.74
CA VAL A 240 -6.86 11.94 -6.45
C VAL A 240 -6.53 13.07 -5.49
N THR A 241 -7.43 13.41 -4.59
CA THR A 241 -7.20 14.44 -3.56
C THR A 241 -6.03 14.05 -2.64
N GLU A 242 -5.97 12.78 -2.22
CA GLU A 242 -4.86 12.26 -1.39
C GLU A 242 -3.52 12.41 -2.12
N ILE A 243 -3.46 12.03 -3.40
CA ILE A 243 -2.24 12.13 -4.21
C ILE A 243 -1.85 13.60 -4.42
N SER A 244 -2.82 14.44 -4.79
CA SER A 244 -2.58 15.88 -5.05
C SER A 244 -2.05 16.59 -3.81
N GLN A 245 -2.61 16.32 -2.65
CA GLN A 245 -2.13 16.89 -1.39
C GLN A 245 -0.68 16.49 -1.10
N LEU A 246 -0.31 15.22 -1.31
CA LEU A 246 1.06 14.76 -1.12
C LEU A 246 2.04 15.39 -2.11
N ILE A 247 1.65 15.51 -3.37
CA ILE A 247 2.48 16.09 -4.43
C ILE A 247 2.73 17.58 -4.19
N MET A 248 1.78 18.30 -3.61
CA MET A 248 1.92 19.73 -3.30
C MET A 248 2.72 20.00 -2.03
N MET A 249 3.20 18.97 -1.32
CA MET A 249 4.08 19.13 -0.15
C MET A 249 5.55 19.12 -0.58
N SER A 250 6.27 20.17 -0.25
CA SER A 250 7.71 20.28 -0.61
C SER A 250 8.59 19.19 -0.01
N ASP A 251 8.23 18.63 1.15
CA ASP A 251 8.93 17.54 1.81
C ASP A 251 8.67 16.15 1.17
N SER A 252 7.74 16.08 0.22
CA SER A 252 7.53 14.89 -0.61
C SER A 252 8.61 14.68 -1.66
N TYR A 253 9.44 15.69 -1.92
CA TYR A 253 10.47 15.63 -2.95
C TYR A 253 11.85 15.35 -2.37
N THR A 254 12.60 14.49 -3.04
CA THR A 254 13.99 14.22 -2.71
C THR A 254 14.83 14.22 -3.97
N LYS A 255 16.01 14.88 -3.94
CA LYS A 255 16.96 14.82 -5.05
C LYS A 255 17.41 13.38 -5.25
N SER A 256 17.31 12.89 -6.49
CA SER A 256 17.83 11.57 -6.87
C SER A 256 19.35 11.67 -6.99
N ASN A 257 20.07 10.78 -6.35
CA ASN A 257 21.54 10.67 -6.47
C ASN A 257 21.94 9.95 -7.75
#